data_3c364ebb16d64f6b9e3c075b2b04ad20
#
_entry.id   3c364ebb16d64f6b9e3c075b2b04ad20
#
_cell.length_a   1.000
_cell.length_b   1.000
_cell.length_c   1.000
_cell.angle_alpha   90.00
_cell.angle_beta   90.00
_cell.angle_gamma   90.00
#
_symmetry.space_group_name_H-M   'P 1'
#
loop_
_entity.id
_entity.type
_entity.pdbx_description
1 polymer ?
#
loop_
_entity_poly.entity_id
_entity_poly.type
_entity_poly.pdbx_seq_one_letter_code
_entity_poly.pdbx_strand_id
1 'polypeptide(L)' 'MATSKKVFTLRLSDEVFDKIGILATSEHRSLTNYIEYVLIQHLENVEKEHDIVITDQTKN' A
#
# COMPACT_ATOMS: atom_id res chain seq x y z
N MET A 1 -5.00 10.63 18.74
CA MET A 1 -3.88 9.85 18.89
C MET A 1 -3.10 9.81 17.61
N ALA A 2 -1.90 9.99 17.75
CA ALA A 2 -1.06 10.00 16.58
C ALA A 2 -0.88 8.58 16.06
N THR A 3 -0.88 8.46 14.79
CA THR A 3 -0.63 7.19 14.16
C THR A 3 0.79 7.18 13.64
N SER A 4 1.56 6.24 14.12
CA SER A 4 2.92 6.09 13.64
C SER A 4 2.93 5.13 12.48
N LYS A 5 3.64 5.51 11.45
CA LYS A 5 3.84 4.60 10.34
C LYS A 5 5.08 3.77 10.62
N LYS A 6 4.99 2.51 10.34
CA LYS A 6 6.12 1.63 10.55
C LYS A 6 7.06 1.74 9.37
N VAL A 7 8.34 1.61 9.65
CA VAL A 7 9.34 1.65 8.60
C VAL A 7 9.44 0.27 7.97
N PHE A 8 9.42 0.23 6.67
CA PHE A 8 9.44 -1.01 5.95
C PHE A 8 10.28 -0.83 4.69
N THR A 9 11.22 -1.72 4.48
CA THR A 9 12.06 -1.67 3.29
C THR A 9 11.51 -2.63 2.25
N LEU A 10 11.24 -2.12 1.07
CA LEU A 10 10.66 -2.90 0.00
C LEU A 10 11.60 -2.90 -1.19
N ARG A 11 11.85 -4.09 -1.71
CA ARG A 11 12.69 -4.23 -2.91
C ARG A 11 11.79 -4.66 -4.05
N LEU A 12 11.95 -3.98 -5.16
CA LEU A 12 11.17 -4.27 -6.35
C LEU A 12 12.09 -4.58 -7.50
N SER A 13 11.61 -5.41 -8.43
CA SER A 13 12.34 -5.60 -9.66
C SER A 13 12.37 -4.28 -10.43
N ASP A 14 13.34 -4.17 -11.33
CA ASP A 14 13.45 -2.94 -12.11
C ASP A 14 12.17 -2.65 -12.89
N GLU A 15 11.58 -3.68 -13.46
CA GLU A 15 10.39 -3.50 -14.26
C GLU A 15 9.24 -2.97 -13.40
N VAL A 16 9.02 -3.56 -12.24
CA VAL A 16 7.93 -3.12 -11.37
C VAL A 16 8.20 -1.72 -10.86
N PHE A 17 9.44 -1.45 -10.48
CA PHE A 17 9.81 -0.13 -9.99
C PHE A 17 9.51 0.95 -11.03
N ASP A 18 9.91 0.68 -12.28
CA ASP A 18 9.72 1.66 -13.34
C ASP A 18 8.24 1.89 -13.62
N LYS A 19 7.47 0.82 -13.69
CA LYS A 19 6.06 0.96 -14.01
C LYS A 19 5.29 1.65 -12.90
N ILE A 20 5.60 1.32 -11.67
CA ILE A 20 4.95 1.96 -10.52
C ILE A 20 5.33 3.44 -10.49
N GLY A 21 6.59 3.75 -10.80
CA GLY A 21 7.01 5.15 -10.84
C GLY A 21 6.24 5.95 -11.87
N ILE A 22 6.00 5.36 -13.03
CA ILE A 22 5.24 6.04 -14.08
C ILE A 22 3.83 6.32 -13.61
N LEU A 23 3.21 5.33 -12.99
CA LEU A 23 1.84 5.50 -12.51
C LEU A 23 1.76 6.53 -11.39
N ALA A 24 2.73 6.51 -10.49
CA ALA A 24 2.74 7.47 -9.39
C ALA A 24 2.84 8.89 -9.95
N THR A 25 3.72 9.07 -10.92
CA THR A 25 3.90 10.38 -11.54
C THR A 25 2.63 10.83 -12.24
N SER A 26 1.95 9.91 -12.92
CA SER A 26 0.73 10.27 -13.64
C SER A 26 -0.37 10.71 -12.68
N GLU A 27 -0.31 10.28 -11.43
CA GLU A 27 -1.29 10.69 -10.44
C GLU A 27 -0.75 11.75 -9.49
N HIS A 28 0.39 12.31 -9.81
CA HIS A 28 0.98 13.39 -9.01
C HIS A 28 1.23 12.96 -7.58
N ARG A 29 1.66 11.71 -7.41
CA ARG A 29 1.99 11.16 -6.10
C ARG A 29 3.45 10.78 -6.07
N SER A 30 4.04 10.83 -4.88
CA SER A 30 5.36 10.25 -4.73
C SER A 30 5.25 8.74 -4.83
N LEU A 31 6.39 8.10 -5.10
CA LEU A 31 6.40 6.65 -5.23
C LEU A 31 5.91 5.99 -3.94
N THR A 32 6.39 6.46 -2.80
CA THR A 32 5.99 5.89 -1.53
C THR A 32 4.49 6.05 -1.29
N ASN A 33 3.98 7.24 -1.57
CA ASN A 33 2.55 7.49 -1.36
C ASN A 33 1.71 6.65 -2.31
N TYR A 34 2.17 6.48 -3.53
CA TYR A 34 1.42 5.67 -4.47
C TYR A 34 1.37 4.22 -4.03
N ILE A 35 2.48 3.68 -3.56
CA ILE A 35 2.52 2.31 -3.09
C ILE A 35 1.57 2.11 -1.92
N GLU A 36 1.57 3.04 -0.98
CA GLU A 36 0.67 2.95 0.15
C GLU A 36 -0.79 3.01 -0.31
N TYR A 37 -1.08 3.88 -1.25
CA TYR A 37 -2.42 3.99 -1.79
C TYR A 37 -2.89 2.67 -2.41
N VAL A 38 -2.02 2.04 -3.18
CA VAL A 38 -2.39 0.77 -3.82
C VAL A 38 -2.63 -0.32 -2.78
N LEU A 39 -1.79 -0.35 -1.74
CA LEU A 39 -1.97 -1.34 -0.70
C LEU A 39 -3.28 -1.14 0.05
N ILE A 40 -3.63 0.10 0.33
CA ILE A 40 -4.90 0.39 0.99
C ILE A 40 -6.06 -0.05 0.11
N GLN A 41 -5.98 0.24 -1.17
CA GLN A 41 -7.03 -0.19 -2.10
C GLN A 41 -7.17 -1.70 -2.11
N HIS A 42 -6.05 -2.39 -2.11
CA HIS A 42 -6.08 -3.84 -2.12
C HIS A 42 -6.74 -4.38 -0.85
N LEU A 43 -6.39 -3.82 0.29
CA LEU A 43 -6.97 -4.27 1.55
C LEU A 43 -8.47 -4.05 1.59
N GLU A 44 -8.91 -2.89 1.12
CA GLU A 44 -10.33 -2.60 1.09
C GLU A 44 -11.07 -3.56 0.18
N ASN A 45 -10.47 -3.89 -0.95
CA ASN A 45 -11.10 -4.83 -1.87
C ASN A 45 -11.22 -6.22 -1.26
N VAL A 46 -10.18 -6.66 -0.58
CA VAL A 46 -10.20 -7.98 0.05
C VAL A 46 -11.27 -8.03 1.13
N GLU A 47 -11.33 -7.00 1.96
CA GLU A 47 -12.34 -6.96 3.02
C GLU A 47 -13.74 -6.96 2.45
N LYS A 48 -13.92 -6.24 1.35
CA LYS A 48 -15.23 -6.13 0.73
C LYS A 48 -15.65 -7.45 0.09
N GLU A 49 -14.73 -8.08 -0.62
CA GLU A 49 -15.06 -9.31 -1.33
C GLU A 49 -15.34 -10.46 -0.39
N HIS A 50 -14.62 -10.51 0.70
CA HIS A 50 -14.75 -11.63 1.63
C HIS A 50 -15.60 -11.29 2.82
N ASP A 51 -16.12 -10.09 2.87
CA ASP A 51 -17.00 -9.66 3.96
C ASP A 51 -16.31 -9.88 5.30
N ILE A 52 -15.05 -9.55 5.37
CA ILE A 52 -14.27 -9.67 6.59
C ILE A 52 -13.65 -8.32 6.92
N VAL A 53 -13.24 -8.21 8.17
CA VAL A 53 -12.52 -7.04 8.62
C VAL A 53 -11.16 -7.50 9.10
N ILE A 54 -10.12 -6.97 8.48
CA ILE A 54 -8.76 -7.30 8.87
C ILE A 54 -8.37 -6.39 10.00
N THR A 55 -8.15 -6.97 11.17
CA THR A 55 -7.86 -6.18 12.34
C THR A 55 -6.47 -6.50 12.84
N ASP A 56 -6.07 -5.72 13.83
CA ASP A 56 -4.75 -5.82 14.39
C ASP A 56 -4.70 -6.65 15.64
N GLN A 57 -5.70 -7.42 15.88
CA GLN A 57 -5.77 -8.13 17.14
C GLN A 57 -4.85 -9.31 17.21
N THR A 58 -4.23 -9.59 16.18
CA THR A 58 -3.25 -10.62 16.27
C THR A 58 -2.09 -10.20 17.09
N LYS A 59 -1.80 -9.43 17.46
CA LYS A 59 -0.83 -9.01 18.03
C LYS A 59 -0.10 -9.54 18.67
N ASN A 60 -0.04 -9.63 18.42
CA ASN A 60 0.39 -10.12 18.82
C ASN A 60 0.90 -10.22 18.83
#